data_a43a256ec88b70f4deb26f3bc5c06a37
#
_entry.id   a43a256ec88b70f4deb26f3bc5c06a37
#
_cell.length_a   1.000
_cell.length_b   1.000
_cell.length_c   1.000
_cell.angle_alpha   90.00
_cell.angle_beta   90.00
_cell.angle_gamma   90.00
#
_symmetry.space_group_name_H-M   'P 1'
#
loop_
_entity.id
_entity.type
_entity.pdbx_description
1 polymer ?
#
loop_
_entity_poly.entity_id
_entity_poly.type
_entity_poly.pdbx_seq_one_letter_code
_entity_poly.pdbx_strand_id
1 'polypeptide(L)'
;MAGGTLPVRDGREQSRDRVVCHVDMDCFYAACERLREPALAGEPLVVGMGYETGADVGAVATASYEARAFGVESAMPISEALERLPRKRTAAREDDLDVSEAGFYRSVDMAYYESVSEAVDEVVERAVADADPEGVVRSVSIDEAYLDVSAVGWERAREFAADLRADVEAEVGVTASVGVAPNMSAAKVASDADKPDGLVVVPPDEVRAFLADRPVGELHGVGPVTADRLAEMGIE
;
A
#
# COMPACT_ATOMS: atom_id res chain seq x y z
N MET A 1 3.65 20.34 12.37
CA MET A 1 2.79 19.40 11.65
C MET A 1 1.48 19.27 12.42
N ALA A 2 0.41 19.86 11.93
CA ALA A 2 -0.89 19.81 12.57
C ALA A 2 -1.63 18.59 12.01
N GLY A 3 -1.78 17.55 12.82
CA GLY A 3 -2.60 16.39 12.48
C GLY A 3 -4.06 16.82 12.37
N GLY A 4 -4.54 17.06 11.15
CA GLY A 4 -5.94 17.32 10.89
C GLY A 4 -6.77 16.08 11.23
N THR A 5 -7.63 16.18 12.22
CA THR A 5 -8.67 15.18 12.48
C THR A 5 -9.75 15.38 11.43
N LEU A 6 -10.11 14.33 10.69
CA LEU A 6 -11.29 14.40 9.82
C LEU A 6 -12.49 14.84 10.66
N PRO A 7 -13.30 15.81 10.19
CA PRO A 7 -14.40 16.33 10.97
C PRO A 7 -15.40 15.21 11.30
N VAL A 8 -15.65 14.99 12.60
CA VAL A 8 -16.73 14.12 13.07
C VAL A 8 -18.04 14.90 12.87
N ARG A 9 -18.73 14.63 11.77
CA ARG A 9 -20.08 15.16 11.57
C ARG A 9 -21.07 14.29 12.37
N ASP A 10 -21.92 14.94 13.17
CA ASP A 10 -22.93 14.28 14.01
C ASP A 10 -24.04 13.62 13.16
N GLY A 11 -24.37 12.36 13.47
CA GLY A 11 -25.61 11.71 13.08
C GLY A 11 -25.44 10.45 12.20
N ARG A 12 -26.14 9.37 12.55
CA ARG A 12 -26.17 8.08 11.83
C ARG A 12 -26.69 8.15 10.39
N GLU A 13 -27.43 9.18 10.02
CA GLU A 13 -27.91 9.39 8.63
C GLU A 13 -26.79 9.96 7.73
N GLN A 14 -25.94 10.85 8.23
CA GLN A 14 -24.82 11.45 7.48
C GLN A 14 -23.66 10.46 7.20
N SER A 15 -23.61 9.33 7.90
CA SER A 15 -22.60 8.29 7.68
C SER A 15 -22.81 7.52 6.36
N ARG A 16 -24.01 7.52 5.80
CA ARG A 16 -24.33 6.80 4.54
C ARG A 16 -23.93 7.57 3.29
N ASP A 17 -23.84 8.90 3.39
CA ASP A 17 -23.48 9.75 2.26
C ASP A 17 -21.98 9.99 2.16
N ARG A 18 -21.22 9.51 3.16
CA ARG A 18 -19.79 9.71 3.22
C ARG A 18 -19.06 8.79 2.24
N VAL A 19 -18.12 9.36 1.46
CA VAL A 19 -17.24 8.65 0.56
C VAL A 19 -15.80 8.88 1.02
N VAL A 20 -15.16 7.82 1.51
CA VAL A 20 -13.76 7.83 1.95
C VAL A 20 -12.96 6.90 1.05
N CYS A 21 -11.91 7.42 0.42
CA CYS A 21 -10.92 6.60 -0.25
C CYS A 21 -9.73 6.36 0.68
N HIS A 22 -9.16 5.17 0.63
CA HIS A 22 -7.82 4.86 1.11
C HIS A 22 -6.95 4.55 -0.09
N VAL A 23 -5.89 5.32 -0.26
CA VAL A 23 -4.91 5.18 -1.34
C VAL A 23 -3.64 4.62 -0.73
N ASP A 24 -3.06 3.60 -1.36
CA ASP A 24 -1.89 2.87 -0.84
C ASP A 24 -1.00 2.49 -2.04
N MET A 25 0.23 3.02 -2.07
CA MET A 25 1.16 2.78 -3.17
C MET A 25 1.70 1.36 -3.11
N ASP A 26 1.60 0.64 -4.22
CA ASP A 26 1.98 -0.77 -4.31
C ASP A 26 3.51 -0.95 -4.19
N CYS A 27 3.95 -1.66 -3.13
CA CYS A 27 5.37 -1.93 -2.87
C CYS A 27 6.24 -0.68 -3.02
N PHE A 28 5.84 0.45 -2.44
CA PHE A 28 6.31 1.80 -2.74
C PHE A 28 7.82 1.95 -2.90
N TYR A 29 8.64 1.47 -1.95
CA TYR A 29 10.09 1.60 -2.08
C TYR A 29 10.66 0.81 -3.27
N ALA A 30 10.08 -0.35 -3.56
CA ALA A 30 10.45 -1.11 -4.74
C ALA A 30 10.00 -0.41 -6.04
N ALA A 31 8.83 0.23 -6.04
CA ALA A 31 8.36 1.06 -7.14
C ALA A 31 9.30 2.26 -7.37
N CYS A 32 9.72 2.96 -6.32
CA CYS A 32 10.69 4.06 -6.41
C CYS A 32 12.03 3.60 -7.01
N GLU A 33 12.56 2.43 -6.60
CA GLU A 33 13.78 1.90 -7.19
C GLU A 33 13.61 1.55 -8.67
N ARG A 34 12.43 1.09 -9.10
CA ARG A 34 12.11 0.83 -10.50
C ARG A 34 12.00 2.11 -11.34
N LEU A 35 11.56 3.24 -10.77
CA LEU A 35 11.60 4.54 -11.45
C LEU A 35 13.04 4.96 -11.76
N ARG A 36 13.96 4.73 -10.82
CA ARG A 36 15.39 5.03 -10.95
C ARG A 36 16.11 4.05 -11.88
N GLU A 37 15.74 2.78 -11.83
CA GLU A 37 16.36 1.69 -12.57
C GLU A 37 15.28 0.83 -13.26
N PRO A 38 14.78 1.24 -14.45
CA PRO A 38 13.70 0.53 -15.15
C PRO A 38 13.98 -0.93 -15.49
N ALA A 39 15.26 -1.33 -15.51
CA ALA A 39 15.67 -2.73 -15.70
C ALA A 39 15.22 -3.67 -14.55
N LEU A 40 14.78 -3.11 -13.42
CA LEU A 40 14.21 -3.86 -12.30
C LEU A 40 12.70 -4.17 -12.46
N ALA A 41 12.07 -3.72 -13.54
CA ALA A 41 10.67 -4.00 -13.79
C ALA A 41 10.43 -5.52 -13.96
N GLY A 42 9.47 -6.06 -13.18
CA GLY A 42 9.15 -7.49 -13.18
C GLY A 42 10.18 -8.40 -12.50
N GLU A 43 11.26 -7.83 -11.97
CA GLU A 43 12.26 -8.59 -11.25
C GLU A 43 11.98 -8.67 -9.75
N PRO A 44 12.31 -9.80 -9.08
CA PRO A 44 12.27 -9.88 -7.63
C PRO A 44 13.21 -8.84 -7.00
N LEU A 45 12.65 -7.91 -6.22
CA LEU A 45 13.37 -6.80 -5.63
C LEU A 45 13.08 -6.68 -4.13
N VAL A 46 14.15 -6.59 -3.34
CA VAL A 46 14.12 -6.38 -1.90
C VAL A 46 14.80 -5.07 -1.56
N VAL A 47 14.11 -4.20 -0.84
CA VAL A 47 14.69 -2.96 -0.30
C VAL A 47 14.89 -3.15 1.21
N GLY A 48 16.12 -2.99 1.67
CA GLY A 48 16.52 -3.28 3.05
C GLY A 48 16.85 -2.03 3.87
N MET A 49 16.24 -1.94 5.06
CA MET A 49 16.58 -0.97 6.09
C MET A 49 17.82 -1.45 6.87
N GLY A 50 18.81 -0.57 7.04
CA GLY A 50 20.09 -0.96 7.65
C GLY A 50 20.89 -1.98 6.83
N TYR A 51 20.52 -2.19 5.59
CA TYR A 51 21.20 -3.05 4.65
C TYR A 51 22.26 -2.25 3.86
N GLU A 52 23.45 -2.80 3.73
CA GLU A 52 24.48 -2.32 2.82
C GLU A 52 24.73 -3.35 1.72
N THR A 53 25.07 -2.88 0.52
CA THR A 53 25.28 -3.75 -0.64
C THR A 53 26.29 -4.86 -0.35
N GLY A 54 25.83 -6.10 -0.39
CA GLY A 54 26.65 -7.30 -0.13
C GLY A 54 26.62 -7.79 1.32
N ALA A 55 26.04 -7.03 2.25
CA ALA A 55 25.87 -7.48 3.64
C ALA A 55 24.65 -8.41 3.79
N ASP A 56 24.61 -9.16 4.88
CA ASP A 56 23.49 -10.01 5.30
C ASP A 56 22.73 -9.47 6.53
N VAL A 57 23.05 -8.22 6.91
CA VAL A 57 22.49 -7.51 8.06
C VAL A 57 21.43 -6.52 7.60
N GLY A 58 20.43 -6.27 8.44
CA GLY A 58 19.33 -5.38 8.21
C GLY A 58 17.99 -6.12 8.19
N ALA A 59 16.91 -5.39 7.91
CA ALA A 59 15.57 -5.93 7.78
C ALA A 59 14.95 -5.52 6.44
N VAL A 60 14.09 -6.35 5.89
CA VAL A 60 13.32 -6.03 4.69
C VAL A 60 12.37 -4.87 5.02
N ALA A 61 12.57 -3.72 4.39
CA ALA A 61 11.65 -2.60 4.46
C ALA A 61 10.47 -2.83 3.50
N THR A 62 10.77 -3.21 2.25
CA THR A 62 9.76 -3.56 1.24
C THR A 62 10.28 -4.70 0.37
N ALA A 63 9.41 -5.67 0.09
CA ALA A 63 9.60 -6.70 -0.92
C ALA A 63 8.62 -6.47 -2.08
N SER A 64 9.10 -6.52 -3.32
CA SER A 64 8.22 -6.49 -4.49
C SER A 64 7.33 -7.73 -4.54
N TYR A 65 6.24 -7.71 -5.31
CA TYR A 65 5.34 -8.86 -5.41
C TYR A 65 6.05 -10.11 -5.94
N GLU A 66 6.99 -9.93 -6.86
CA GLU A 66 7.84 -11.02 -7.36
C GLU A 66 8.73 -11.59 -6.24
N ALA A 67 9.29 -10.75 -5.36
CA ALA A 67 10.06 -11.23 -4.20
C ALA A 67 9.16 -11.92 -3.15
N ARG A 68 7.93 -11.43 -2.96
CA ARG A 68 6.94 -12.07 -2.08
C ARG A 68 6.56 -13.48 -2.56
N ALA A 69 6.58 -13.75 -3.86
CA ALA A 69 6.34 -15.08 -4.40
C ALA A 69 7.39 -16.12 -3.94
N PHE A 70 8.59 -15.68 -3.52
CA PHE A 70 9.61 -16.50 -2.88
C PHE A 70 9.50 -16.52 -1.34
N GLY A 71 8.42 -15.96 -0.78
CA GLY A 71 8.19 -15.91 0.66
C GLY A 71 8.97 -14.81 1.39
N VAL A 72 9.51 -13.81 0.68
CA VAL A 72 10.15 -12.66 1.31
C VAL A 72 9.08 -11.65 1.75
N GLU A 73 9.08 -11.27 3.03
CA GLU A 73 8.08 -10.39 3.63
C GLU A 73 8.74 -9.17 4.30
N SER A 74 7.97 -8.08 4.45
CA SER A 74 8.42 -6.91 5.21
C SER A 74 8.70 -7.29 6.67
N ALA A 75 9.66 -6.59 7.27
CA ALA A 75 10.23 -6.82 8.60
C ALA A 75 11.06 -8.12 8.76
N MET A 76 11.14 -8.99 7.74
CA MET A 76 12.00 -10.17 7.74
C MET A 76 13.48 -9.76 7.84
N PRO A 77 14.34 -10.47 8.62
CA PRO A 77 15.78 -10.26 8.56
C PRO A 77 16.35 -10.47 7.15
N ILE A 78 17.30 -9.64 6.71
CA ILE A 78 17.95 -9.80 5.39
C ILE A 78 18.61 -11.17 5.24
N SER A 79 19.21 -11.72 6.31
CA SER A 79 19.79 -13.05 6.30
C SER A 79 18.78 -14.13 5.93
N GLU A 80 17.56 -14.07 6.50
CA GLU A 80 16.46 -15.00 6.18
C GLU A 80 15.92 -14.77 4.76
N ALA A 81 15.76 -13.51 4.34
CA ALA A 81 15.36 -13.19 2.97
C ALA A 81 16.34 -13.77 1.93
N LEU A 82 17.64 -13.76 2.24
CA LEU A 82 18.68 -14.32 1.35
C LEU A 82 18.68 -15.86 1.26
N GLU A 83 18.18 -16.55 2.29
CA GLU A 83 17.98 -18.00 2.24
C GLU A 83 16.85 -18.39 1.29
N ARG A 84 15.83 -17.51 1.15
CA ARG A 84 14.67 -17.71 0.28
C ARG A 84 14.88 -17.21 -1.14
N LEU A 85 15.57 -16.09 -1.28
CA LEU A 85 15.82 -15.38 -2.53
C LEU A 85 17.28 -14.91 -2.58
N PRO A 86 18.21 -15.75 -3.08
CA PRO A 86 19.61 -15.38 -3.23
C PRO A 86 19.80 -14.12 -4.09
N ARG A 87 20.92 -13.43 -3.91
CA ARG A 87 21.24 -12.27 -4.78
C ARG A 87 21.51 -12.73 -6.20
N LYS A 88 20.97 -12.06 -7.20
CA LYS A 88 21.27 -12.32 -8.63
C LYS A 88 22.77 -12.28 -8.93
N ARG A 89 23.51 -11.37 -8.30
CA ARG A 89 24.96 -11.29 -8.47
C ARG A 89 25.70 -12.52 -7.92
N THR A 90 25.19 -13.16 -6.88
CA THR A 90 25.74 -14.39 -6.31
C THR A 90 25.38 -15.56 -7.22
N ALA A 91 24.10 -15.72 -7.56
CA ALA A 91 23.62 -16.77 -8.45
C ALA A 91 24.34 -16.80 -9.82
N ALA A 92 24.64 -15.63 -10.37
CA ALA A 92 25.39 -15.53 -11.62
C ALA A 92 26.89 -15.99 -11.55
N ARG A 93 27.38 -16.32 -10.35
CA ARG A 93 28.77 -16.77 -10.13
C ARG A 93 28.85 -18.19 -9.61
N GLU A 94 27.79 -18.76 -9.19
CA GLU A 94 27.68 -20.08 -8.58
C GLU A 94 26.85 -20.97 -9.51
N ASP A 95 27.46 -22.03 -10.06
CA ASP A 95 26.84 -22.91 -11.08
C ASP A 95 25.65 -23.72 -10.56
N ASP A 96 25.44 -23.80 -9.23
CA ASP A 96 24.37 -24.52 -8.55
C ASP A 96 23.17 -23.64 -8.20
N LEU A 97 23.24 -22.33 -8.45
CA LEU A 97 22.11 -21.40 -8.22
C LEU A 97 21.45 -20.96 -9.53
N ASP A 98 20.13 -21.06 -9.60
CA ASP A 98 19.37 -20.55 -10.73
C ASP A 98 19.18 -19.03 -10.61
N VAL A 99 19.64 -18.28 -11.61
CA VAL A 99 19.50 -16.83 -11.69
C VAL A 99 18.02 -16.41 -11.74
N SER A 100 17.13 -17.26 -12.26
CA SER A 100 15.68 -17.00 -12.27
C SER A 100 15.04 -17.08 -10.87
N GLU A 101 15.67 -17.79 -9.94
CA GLU A 101 15.26 -17.91 -8.53
C GLU A 101 16.03 -16.94 -7.61
N ALA A 102 16.59 -15.87 -8.16
CA ALA A 102 17.39 -14.90 -7.45
C ALA A 102 16.84 -13.49 -7.63
N GLY A 103 17.12 -12.58 -6.65
CA GLY A 103 16.59 -11.23 -6.62
C GLY A 103 17.64 -10.13 -6.52
N PHE A 104 17.17 -8.92 -6.76
CA PHE A 104 17.93 -7.70 -6.53
C PHE A 104 17.72 -7.21 -5.10
N TYR A 105 18.77 -6.63 -4.53
CA TYR A 105 18.73 -6.03 -3.19
C TYR A 105 19.23 -4.60 -3.27
N ARG A 106 18.50 -3.66 -2.67
CA ARG A 106 18.82 -2.22 -2.60
C ARG A 106 18.77 -1.76 -1.16
N SER A 107 19.64 -0.81 -0.83
CA SER A 107 19.56 -0.08 0.44
C SER A 107 18.43 0.95 0.36
N VAL A 108 17.75 1.22 1.48
CA VAL A 108 16.76 2.29 1.58
C VAL A 108 17.39 3.65 1.26
N ASP A 109 16.73 4.45 0.45
CA ASP A 109 17.04 5.85 0.17
C ASP A 109 15.81 6.72 0.50
N MET A 110 15.65 7.04 1.80
CA MET A 110 14.47 7.77 2.28
C MET A 110 14.30 9.13 1.62
N ALA A 111 15.39 9.86 1.39
CA ALA A 111 15.31 11.20 0.79
C ALA A 111 14.74 11.15 -0.64
N TYR A 112 15.08 10.11 -1.39
CA TYR A 112 14.50 9.90 -2.72
C TYR A 112 13.05 9.45 -2.63
N TYR A 113 12.71 8.53 -1.74
CA TYR A 113 11.33 8.06 -1.59
C TYR A 113 10.40 9.16 -1.10
N GLU A 114 10.86 10.03 -0.18
CA GLU A 114 10.14 11.23 0.23
C GLU A 114 9.86 12.16 -0.96
N SER A 115 10.82 12.35 -1.87
CA SER A 115 10.60 13.19 -3.06
C SER A 115 9.58 12.60 -4.04
N VAL A 116 9.50 11.27 -4.14
CA VAL A 116 8.45 10.60 -4.96
C VAL A 116 7.10 10.70 -4.26
N SER A 117 7.06 10.53 -2.93
CA SER A 117 5.85 10.70 -2.12
C SER A 117 5.27 12.11 -2.26
N GLU A 118 6.11 13.15 -2.20
CA GLU A 118 5.68 14.55 -2.42
C GLU A 118 5.02 14.73 -3.79
N ALA A 119 5.57 14.11 -4.84
CA ALA A 119 4.96 14.15 -6.18
C ALA A 119 3.60 13.42 -6.23
N VAL A 120 3.45 12.30 -5.50
CA VAL A 120 2.15 11.61 -5.37
C VAL A 120 1.16 12.49 -4.60
N ASP A 121 1.58 13.10 -3.48
CA ASP A 121 0.73 13.97 -2.67
C ASP A 121 0.21 15.15 -3.51
N GLU A 122 1.02 15.77 -4.37
CA GLU A 122 0.59 16.84 -5.28
C GLU A 122 -0.52 16.39 -6.24
N VAL A 123 -0.42 15.18 -6.81
CA VAL A 123 -1.45 14.60 -7.69
C VAL A 123 -2.74 14.35 -6.90
N VAL A 124 -2.63 13.73 -5.73
CA VAL A 124 -3.77 13.39 -4.86
C VAL A 124 -4.49 14.66 -4.39
N GLU A 125 -3.76 15.66 -3.90
CA GLU A 125 -4.34 16.93 -3.42
C GLU A 125 -5.06 17.69 -4.54
N ARG A 126 -4.47 17.73 -5.74
CA ARG A 126 -5.10 18.33 -6.92
C ARG A 126 -6.38 17.60 -7.31
N ALA A 127 -6.34 16.27 -7.41
CA ALA A 127 -7.51 15.46 -7.77
C ALA A 127 -8.67 15.65 -6.79
N VAL A 128 -8.37 15.71 -5.48
CA VAL A 128 -9.37 15.97 -4.44
C VAL A 128 -9.93 17.38 -4.56
N ALA A 129 -9.10 18.41 -4.71
CA ALA A 129 -9.53 19.81 -4.81
C ALA A 129 -10.42 20.06 -6.03
N ASP A 130 -10.14 19.39 -7.15
CA ASP A 130 -10.89 19.51 -8.39
C ASP A 130 -12.26 18.80 -8.30
N ALA A 131 -12.33 17.68 -7.60
CA ALA A 131 -13.54 16.86 -7.48
C ALA A 131 -14.45 17.30 -6.32
N ASP A 132 -13.86 17.72 -5.21
CA ASP A 132 -14.53 18.15 -3.98
C ASP A 132 -13.76 19.31 -3.33
N PRO A 133 -14.18 20.57 -3.54
CA PRO A 133 -13.51 21.73 -2.94
C PRO A 133 -13.52 21.74 -1.39
N GLU A 134 -14.39 20.97 -0.75
CA GLU A 134 -14.42 20.73 0.71
C GLU A 134 -13.73 19.41 1.10
N GLY A 135 -13.20 18.69 0.12
CA GLY A 135 -12.51 17.42 0.30
C GLY A 135 -11.28 17.55 1.19
N VAL A 136 -10.94 16.48 1.87
CA VAL A 136 -9.82 16.45 2.82
C VAL A 136 -8.88 15.31 2.49
N VAL A 137 -7.60 15.63 2.33
CA VAL A 137 -6.51 14.66 2.25
C VAL A 137 -5.86 14.53 3.62
N ARG A 138 -5.65 13.29 4.06
CA ARG A 138 -4.93 12.95 5.28
C ARG A 138 -3.87 11.91 4.98
N SER A 139 -2.63 12.33 4.77
CA SER A 139 -1.48 11.42 4.67
C SER A 139 -1.26 10.71 6.01
N VAL A 140 -1.05 9.40 5.95
CA VAL A 140 -0.83 8.51 7.11
C VAL A 140 0.63 8.11 7.18
N SER A 141 1.22 7.81 6.04
CA SER A 141 2.62 7.46 5.87
C SER A 141 3.14 8.07 4.57
N ILE A 142 4.35 7.68 4.18
CA ILE A 142 4.99 8.09 2.91
C ILE A 142 4.29 7.50 1.68
N ASP A 143 3.46 6.48 1.87
CA ASP A 143 2.83 5.68 0.80
C ASP A 143 1.31 5.50 0.99
N GLU A 144 0.73 6.05 2.08
CA GLU A 144 -0.70 5.88 2.37
C GLU A 144 -1.39 7.20 2.70
N ALA A 145 -2.58 7.41 2.14
CA ALA A 145 -3.44 8.54 2.46
C ALA A 145 -4.93 8.15 2.52
N TYR A 146 -5.68 8.84 3.36
CA TYR A 146 -7.15 8.85 3.34
C TYR A 146 -7.67 10.13 2.71
N LEU A 147 -8.68 10.00 1.87
CA LEU A 147 -9.37 11.10 1.20
C LEU A 147 -10.85 11.09 1.60
N ASP A 148 -11.35 12.22 2.07
CA ASP A 148 -12.80 12.42 2.21
C ASP A 148 -13.27 13.20 0.98
N VAL A 149 -13.99 12.55 0.10
CA VAL A 149 -14.49 13.10 -1.17
C VAL A 149 -16.01 12.93 -1.25
N SER A 150 -16.69 13.23 -0.14
CA SER A 150 -18.12 12.98 0.00
C SER A 150 -18.97 13.73 -1.02
N ALA A 151 -18.55 14.91 -1.53
CA ALA A 151 -19.27 15.63 -2.56
C ALA A 151 -19.25 14.95 -3.94
N VAL A 152 -18.29 14.03 -4.18
CA VAL A 152 -18.27 13.20 -5.41
C VAL A 152 -19.51 12.30 -5.49
N GLY A 153 -19.96 11.79 -4.33
CA GLY A 153 -21.09 10.87 -4.24
C GLY A 153 -20.77 9.44 -4.72
N TRP A 154 -21.61 8.48 -4.28
CA TRP A 154 -21.39 7.05 -4.57
C TRP A 154 -21.48 6.70 -6.05
N GLU A 155 -22.27 7.43 -6.82
CA GLU A 155 -22.43 7.18 -8.27
C GLU A 155 -21.13 7.41 -9.04
N ARG A 156 -20.28 8.35 -8.58
CA ARG A 156 -19.02 8.71 -9.22
C ARG A 156 -17.79 8.25 -8.47
N ALA A 157 -17.94 7.66 -7.28
CA ALA A 157 -16.83 7.28 -6.43
C ALA A 157 -15.83 6.31 -7.10
N ARG A 158 -16.34 5.36 -7.90
CA ARG A 158 -15.50 4.43 -8.67
C ARG A 158 -14.73 5.14 -9.79
N GLU A 159 -15.38 6.03 -10.53
CA GLU A 159 -14.77 6.82 -11.59
C GLU A 159 -13.64 7.69 -11.03
N PHE A 160 -13.94 8.46 -9.98
CA PHE A 160 -12.95 9.28 -9.29
C PHE A 160 -11.70 8.47 -8.85
N ALA A 161 -11.91 7.33 -8.21
CA ALA A 161 -10.80 6.50 -7.73
C ALA A 161 -10.01 5.85 -8.88
N ALA A 162 -10.65 5.52 -9.99
CA ALA A 162 -9.98 5.00 -11.19
C ALA A 162 -9.13 6.10 -11.88
N ASP A 163 -9.69 7.30 -12.01
CA ASP A 163 -8.99 8.45 -12.59
C ASP A 163 -7.78 8.84 -11.73
N LEU A 164 -7.95 8.89 -10.40
CA LEU A 164 -6.87 9.17 -9.46
C LEU A 164 -5.70 8.18 -9.62
N ARG A 165 -5.98 6.88 -9.71
CA ARG A 165 -4.94 5.85 -9.92
C ARG A 165 -4.21 6.06 -11.24
N ALA A 166 -4.98 6.32 -12.30
CA ALA A 166 -4.40 6.58 -13.64
C ALA A 166 -3.53 7.84 -13.66
N ASP A 167 -3.93 8.90 -12.96
CA ASP A 167 -3.16 10.13 -12.84
C ASP A 167 -1.85 9.92 -12.07
N VAL A 168 -1.89 9.19 -10.94
CA VAL A 168 -0.68 8.84 -10.18
C VAL A 168 0.29 8.01 -11.03
N GLU A 169 -0.21 7.01 -11.74
CA GLU A 169 0.64 6.20 -12.63
C GLU A 169 1.21 7.02 -13.79
N ALA A 170 0.39 7.84 -14.43
CA ALA A 170 0.80 8.64 -15.59
C ALA A 170 1.81 9.74 -15.23
N GLU A 171 1.64 10.42 -14.09
CA GLU A 171 2.45 11.57 -13.72
C GLU A 171 3.69 11.20 -12.89
N VAL A 172 3.56 10.19 -12.02
CA VAL A 172 4.65 9.78 -11.09
C VAL A 172 5.28 8.46 -11.51
N GLY A 173 4.52 7.56 -12.14
CA GLY A 173 5.00 6.26 -12.61
C GLY A 173 5.00 5.18 -11.52
N VAL A 174 4.28 5.37 -10.42
CA VAL A 174 4.02 4.35 -9.40
C VAL A 174 2.57 3.90 -9.45
N THR A 175 2.30 2.63 -9.15
CA THR A 175 0.93 2.11 -9.06
C THR A 175 0.37 2.27 -7.65
N ALA A 176 -0.94 2.47 -7.56
CA ALA A 176 -1.66 2.59 -6.32
C ALA A 176 -2.86 1.63 -6.28
N SER A 177 -3.10 1.02 -5.13
CA SER A 177 -4.35 0.33 -4.83
C SER A 177 -5.27 1.24 -4.03
N VAL A 178 -6.55 1.32 -4.44
CA VAL A 178 -7.52 2.21 -3.82
C VAL A 178 -8.74 1.44 -3.32
N GLY A 179 -9.05 1.65 -2.05
CA GLY A 179 -10.28 1.19 -1.43
C GLY A 179 -11.24 2.36 -1.18
N VAL A 180 -12.49 2.23 -1.57
CA VAL A 180 -13.53 3.24 -1.34
C VAL A 180 -14.62 2.65 -0.45
N ALA A 181 -14.91 3.33 0.67
CA ALA A 181 -15.91 2.88 1.63
C ALA A 181 -16.51 4.08 2.43
N PRO A 182 -17.62 3.91 3.19
CA PRO A 182 -18.20 5.00 3.97
C PRO A 182 -17.39 5.38 5.22
N ASN A 183 -16.31 4.66 5.52
CA ASN A 183 -15.43 4.94 6.65
C ASN A 183 -14.00 4.44 6.39
N MET A 184 -13.06 5.00 7.15
CA MET A 184 -11.63 4.73 7.01
C MET A 184 -11.26 3.24 7.18
N SER A 185 -11.87 2.54 8.14
CA SER A 185 -11.55 1.14 8.41
C SER A 185 -11.92 0.24 7.24
N ALA A 186 -13.14 0.38 6.70
CA ALA A 186 -13.57 -0.39 5.54
C ALA A 186 -12.80 0.00 4.27
N ALA A 187 -12.45 1.29 4.10
CA ALA A 187 -11.64 1.75 2.97
C ALA A 187 -10.22 1.14 2.98
N LYS A 188 -9.59 1.04 4.16
CA LYS A 188 -8.28 0.37 4.30
C LYS A 188 -8.36 -1.10 3.93
N VAL A 189 -9.33 -1.84 4.48
CA VAL A 189 -9.51 -3.26 4.13
C VAL A 189 -9.79 -3.42 2.64
N ALA A 190 -10.57 -2.50 2.05
CA ALA A 190 -10.87 -2.53 0.63
C ALA A 190 -9.62 -2.30 -0.25
N SER A 191 -8.72 -1.36 0.13
CA SER A 191 -7.50 -1.11 -0.64
C SER A 191 -6.53 -2.31 -0.63
N ASP A 192 -6.53 -3.11 0.44
CA ASP A 192 -5.68 -4.29 0.55
C ASP A 192 -6.27 -5.54 -0.15
N ALA A 193 -7.59 -5.52 -0.46
CA ALA A 193 -8.34 -6.69 -0.89
C ALA A 193 -7.98 -7.22 -2.28
N ASP A 194 -7.47 -6.38 -3.16
CA ASP A 194 -7.19 -6.70 -4.57
C ASP A 194 -5.82 -6.14 -5.02
N LYS A 195 -4.83 -6.08 -4.11
CA LYS A 195 -3.47 -5.66 -4.45
C LYS A 195 -2.78 -6.69 -5.35
N PRO A 196 -1.91 -6.26 -6.29
CA PRO A 196 -1.57 -4.88 -6.67
C PRO A 196 -2.53 -4.25 -7.67
N ASP A 197 -2.43 -2.93 -7.83
CA ASP A 197 -3.18 -2.13 -8.81
C ASP A 197 -4.70 -2.34 -8.68
N GLY A 198 -5.17 -2.54 -7.44
CA GLY A 198 -6.54 -2.86 -7.11
C GLY A 198 -7.45 -1.62 -6.99
N LEU A 199 -8.74 -1.81 -7.30
CA LEU A 199 -9.79 -0.83 -7.03
C LEU A 199 -11.04 -1.51 -6.49
N VAL A 200 -11.24 -1.40 -5.20
CA VAL A 200 -12.39 -2.00 -4.51
C VAL A 200 -13.29 -0.90 -3.95
N VAL A 201 -14.54 -0.91 -4.37
CA VAL A 201 -15.58 0.03 -3.90
C VAL A 201 -16.64 -0.73 -3.13
N VAL A 202 -16.85 -0.34 -1.88
CA VAL A 202 -17.75 -0.97 -0.91
C VAL A 202 -18.82 0.04 -0.48
N PRO A 203 -20.01 0.07 -1.12
CA PRO A 203 -21.09 0.95 -0.75
C PRO A 203 -21.58 0.73 0.70
N PRO A 204 -22.30 1.69 1.31
CA PRO A 204 -22.71 1.62 2.72
C PRO A 204 -23.52 0.37 3.10
N ASP A 205 -24.35 -0.13 2.20
CA ASP A 205 -25.18 -1.32 2.39
C ASP A 205 -24.40 -2.63 2.21
N GLU A 206 -23.25 -2.62 1.57
CA GLU A 206 -22.39 -3.79 1.34
C GLU A 206 -21.29 -3.96 2.40
N VAL A 207 -20.97 -2.93 3.21
CA VAL A 207 -19.84 -2.97 4.17
C VAL A 207 -19.91 -4.18 5.09
N ARG A 208 -21.10 -4.49 5.61
CA ARG A 208 -21.27 -5.62 6.53
C ARG A 208 -20.97 -6.96 5.86
N ALA A 209 -21.47 -7.16 4.65
CA ALA A 209 -21.23 -8.38 3.88
C ALA A 209 -19.74 -8.48 3.48
N PHE A 210 -19.16 -7.36 3.04
CA PHE A 210 -17.76 -7.29 2.67
C PHE A 210 -16.80 -7.67 3.80
N LEU A 211 -17.09 -7.24 5.04
CA LEU A 211 -16.24 -7.51 6.20
C LEU A 211 -16.53 -8.86 6.88
N ALA A 212 -17.74 -9.43 6.70
CA ALA A 212 -18.18 -10.61 7.44
C ALA A 212 -17.38 -11.88 7.14
N ASP A 213 -16.87 -12.00 5.91
CA ASP A 213 -16.14 -13.17 5.45
C ASP A 213 -14.61 -13.01 5.53
N ARG A 214 -14.14 -11.91 6.16
CA ARG A 214 -12.71 -11.59 6.24
C ARG A 214 -12.16 -11.91 7.61
N PRO A 215 -10.93 -12.47 7.66
CA PRO A 215 -10.23 -12.68 8.93
C PRO A 215 -10.09 -11.36 9.69
N VAL A 216 -10.27 -11.39 11.00
CA VAL A 216 -10.15 -10.20 11.87
C VAL A 216 -8.77 -9.53 11.79
N GLY A 217 -7.74 -10.30 11.44
CA GLY A 217 -6.38 -9.80 11.22
C GLY A 217 -6.23 -8.83 10.03
N GLU A 218 -7.21 -8.75 9.12
CA GLU A 218 -7.22 -7.76 8.04
C GLU A 218 -7.67 -6.36 8.51
N LEU A 219 -8.25 -6.27 9.71
CA LEU A 219 -8.62 -4.97 10.28
C LEU A 219 -7.37 -4.18 10.70
N HIS A 220 -7.32 -2.91 10.30
CA HIS A 220 -6.22 -2.03 10.68
C HIS A 220 -6.01 -2.00 12.20
N GLY A 221 -4.79 -2.25 12.64
CA GLY A 221 -4.42 -2.31 14.07
C GLY A 221 -4.62 -3.68 14.72
N VAL A 222 -5.09 -4.68 13.99
CA VAL A 222 -5.18 -6.06 14.45
C VAL A 222 -4.00 -6.85 13.91
N GLY A 223 -2.89 -6.84 14.64
CA GLY A 223 -1.73 -7.69 14.34
C GLY A 223 -1.91 -9.13 14.84
N PRO A 224 -0.97 -10.06 14.50
CA PRO A 224 -1.09 -11.49 14.82
C PRO A 224 -1.45 -11.78 16.29
N VAL A 225 -0.78 -11.12 17.23
CA VAL A 225 -1.03 -11.30 18.69
C VAL A 225 -2.46 -10.89 19.09
N THR A 226 -3.00 -9.85 18.45
CA THR A 226 -4.37 -9.41 18.73
C THR A 226 -5.38 -10.35 18.06
N ALA A 227 -5.10 -10.79 16.85
CA ALA A 227 -5.92 -11.77 16.13
C ALA A 227 -6.02 -13.09 16.92
N ASP A 228 -4.90 -13.62 17.42
CA ASP A 228 -4.88 -14.83 18.25
C ASP A 228 -5.76 -14.68 19.51
N ARG A 229 -5.67 -13.53 20.21
CA ARG A 229 -6.51 -13.26 21.38
C ARG A 229 -8.00 -13.15 21.04
N LEU A 230 -8.34 -12.59 19.89
CA LEU A 230 -9.72 -12.50 19.41
C LEU A 230 -10.25 -13.89 19.06
N ALA A 231 -9.43 -14.73 18.41
CA ALA A 231 -9.77 -16.12 18.11
C ALA A 231 -10.04 -16.95 19.38
N GLU A 232 -9.24 -16.76 20.46
CA GLU A 232 -9.51 -17.37 21.77
C GLU A 232 -10.87 -16.96 22.35
N MET A 233 -11.41 -15.81 21.95
CA MET A 233 -12.73 -15.30 22.34
C MET A 233 -13.84 -15.70 21.37
N GLY A 234 -13.53 -16.47 20.31
CA GLY A 234 -14.46 -16.87 19.26
C GLY A 234 -14.77 -15.79 18.25
N ILE A 235 -13.87 -14.82 18.09
CA ILE A 235 -13.93 -13.75 17.07
C ILE A 235 -12.82 -14.05 16.06
N GLU A 236 -13.22 -14.46 14.85
CA GLU A 236 -12.33 -14.85 13.75
C GLU A 236 -12.36 -13.83 12.60
#